data_993c3c2264ee9f23f7f5eb50c8663b14
#
_entry.id   993c3c2264ee9f23f7f5eb50c8663b14
#
_cell.length_a   1.000
_cell.length_b   1.000
_cell.length_c   1.000
_cell.angle_alpha   90.00
_cell.angle_beta   90.00
_cell.angle_gamma   90.00
#
_symmetry.space_group_name_H-M   'P 1'
#
loop_
_entity.id
_entity.type
_entity.pdbx_description
1 polymer ?
#
loop_
_entity_poly.entity_id
_entity_poly.type
_entity_poly.pdbx_seq_one_letter_code
_entity_poly.pdbx_strand_id
1 'polypeptide(L)'
;VITSPGAKYDAEGVGGILNIVTVGSGFEGYTATFRGSANNNGAGTGAYAMVKQGKLTLSANYNFNYNNSPRGYSDSYRENFESDTEKYLESGSSSKSKGNFQYGNLEASYEIDTLRLLTVAFGMYGSSNKSNSDGSTVMYGANYEDVAYSYRTDNHGKSSWFSINGNVDYQRTSKKNKQRMITLSYKVNTQPQTSDSYSTYLDILPDERKDELIENLKLYNYHSDGKTNTMEQTFQVDYTTPIGKLHTIETGVKYIFRRNSSDNKFYEAAGGSNDYAYNEDRSSDYRHLNHILSAYAGYTLRYKDFTFKPGLRYEQTIQRVKYIVGPGENFHTNFSDLVPSVSLGMKIGKTQNIRAGYNMRIWRPGIWNLNPYFDDQNPMFISQGNPDLKSEKSHAFDVAYSSFSAKFNVNVSLRHSFNNNGIERISRLITAEDGEDFGGGHIAPQGALYSTYDNIGKNRNTGLSLYLNWNASPKTRIYVNGRGSYTDMKSEAQGLHNYGWNGSFYGGIQHTLPLKLRLSLNGGGSTPYISLQGKGSGYQYYGLSLNRSFLKEDRLSVNLYCNNIFEKYRSYNNHTEGANFVSKSSSKWPSRSFGVSVSYRIGELKASVKKAARSISND
;
A
#
# COMPACT_ATOMS: atom_id res chain seq x y z
N VAL A 1 2.16 11.20 14.94
CA VAL A 1 2.53 11.14 13.52
C VAL A 1 3.75 12.02 13.29
N ILE A 2 4.77 11.50 12.64
CA ILE A 2 5.97 12.24 12.28
C ILE A 2 5.87 12.51 10.77
N THR A 3 5.55 13.73 10.40
CA THR A 3 5.43 14.14 8.98
C THR A 3 6.79 14.43 8.33
N SER A 4 7.80 14.77 9.15
CA SER A 4 9.19 14.94 8.74
C SER A 4 10.07 13.98 9.52
N PRO A 5 10.25 12.73 9.04
CA PRO A 5 11.08 11.73 9.72
C PRO A 5 12.54 12.19 9.80
N GLY A 6 13.16 12.01 10.96
CA GLY A 6 14.58 12.28 11.15
C GLY A 6 15.45 11.17 10.56
N ALA A 7 16.78 11.37 10.58
CA ALA A 7 17.79 10.47 9.98
C ALA A 7 17.76 9.01 10.46
N LYS A 8 17.18 8.73 11.62
CA LYS A 8 16.98 7.38 12.17
C LYS A 8 16.07 6.50 11.31
N TYR A 9 15.13 7.11 10.61
CA TYR A 9 14.13 6.38 9.81
C TYR A 9 14.66 6.14 8.40
N ASP A 10 14.16 5.10 7.75
CA ASP A 10 14.58 4.76 6.40
C ASP A 10 14.41 5.91 5.43
N ALA A 11 15.32 6.01 4.48
CA ALA A 11 15.28 7.01 3.42
C ALA A 11 14.18 6.71 2.39
N GLU A 12 13.73 5.46 2.33
CA GLU A 12 12.67 4.98 1.43
C GLU A 12 11.27 5.33 1.98
N GLY A 13 10.35 5.67 1.07
CA GLY A 13 8.97 6.01 1.39
C GLY A 13 8.69 7.52 1.46
N VAL A 14 7.49 7.91 1.04
CA VAL A 14 7.05 9.33 0.94
C VAL A 14 6.03 9.73 2.01
N GLY A 15 5.60 8.78 2.86
CA GLY A 15 4.62 8.97 3.94
C GLY A 15 5.21 9.52 5.23
N GLY A 16 4.35 9.82 6.18
CA GLY A 16 4.74 10.13 7.56
C GLY A 16 4.87 8.85 8.39
N ILE A 17 5.52 8.95 9.54
CA ILE A 17 5.70 7.84 10.49
C ILE A 17 4.84 8.05 11.72
N LEU A 18 4.11 7.02 12.15
CA LEU A 18 3.37 7.00 13.41
C LEU A 18 4.20 6.24 14.45
N ASN A 19 4.77 6.98 15.41
CA ASN A 19 5.45 6.41 16.55
C ASN A 19 4.58 6.57 17.81
N ILE A 20 4.16 5.46 18.41
CA ILE A 20 3.37 5.43 19.64
C ILE A 20 4.27 4.89 20.76
N VAL A 21 4.58 5.76 21.71
CA VAL A 21 5.35 5.39 22.91
C VAL A 21 4.40 5.38 24.11
N THR A 22 4.28 4.23 24.79
CA THR A 22 3.50 4.09 26.01
C THR A 22 4.44 4.04 27.21
N VAL A 23 4.12 4.82 28.24
CA VAL A 23 4.86 4.82 29.52
C VAL A 23 4.04 4.07 30.55
N GLY A 24 4.64 3.09 31.23
CA GLY A 24 3.96 2.18 32.12
C GLY A 24 4.35 2.25 33.59
N SER A 25 3.39 2.01 34.49
CA SER A 25 3.58 1.79 35.93
C SER A 25 3.00 0.44 36.38
N GLY A 26 3.64 -0.16 37.37
CA GLY A 26 3.61 -1.56 37.73
C GLY A 26 2.32 -2.12 38.36
N PHE A 27 1.35 -2.50 37.57
CA PHE A 27 0.23 -3.33 38.00
C PHE A 27 0.20 -4.66 37.26
N GLU A 28 -0.31 -5.70 37.87
CA GLU A 28 -0.50 -7.04 37.32
C GLU A 28 -1.95 -7.24 36.90
N GLY A 29 -2.22 -8.15 36.00
CA GLY A 29 -3.57 -8.49 35.60
C GLY A 29 -3.63 -9.13 34.21
N TYR A 30 -4.85 -9.46 33.81
CA TYR A 30 -5.11 -10.01 32.48
C TYR A 30 -6.38 -9.39 31.90
N THR A 31 -6.45 -9.39 30.59
CA THR A 31 -7.66 -9.06 29.84
C THR A 31 -7.75 -9.95 28.60
N ALA A 32 -8.95 -10.41 28.29
CA ALA A 32 -9.23 -11.10 27.05
C ALA A 32 -10.51 -10.52 26.42
N THR A 33 -10.53 -10.42 25.09
CA THR A 33 -11.68 -9.94 24.33
C THR A 33 -11.94 -10.89 23.18
N PHE A 34 -13.16 -11.39 23.09
CA PHE A 34 -13.64 -12.18 21.96
C PHE A 34 -14.59 -11.34 21.13
N ARG A 35 -14.49 -11.46 19.82
CA ARG A 35 -15.33 -10.73 18.87
C ARG A 35 -15.90 -11.68 17.83
N GLY A 36 -17.18 -11.52 17.52
CA GLY A 36 -17.85 -12.14 16.38
C GLY A 36 -18.54 -11.07 15.56
N SER A 37 -18.59 -11.24 14.26
CA SER A 37 -19.29 -10.33 13.35
C SER A 37 -19.88 -11.07 12.18
N ALA A 38 -21.02 -10.59 11.70
CA ALA A 38 -21.64 -11.06 10.47
C ALA A 38 -22.20 -9.88 9.69
N ASN A 39 -22.13 -9.96 8.37
CA ASN A 39 -22.68 -8.97 7.47
C ASN A 39 -23.21 -9.66 6.19
N ASN A 40 -23.84 -8.89 5.33
CA ASN A 40 -24.40 -9.40 4.07
C ASN A 40 -23.36 -9.96 3.09
N ASN A 41 -22.06 -9.74 3.31
CA ASN A 41 -20.98 -10.19 2.42
C ASN A 41 -20.04 -11.21 3.10
N GLY A 42 -20.26 -11.55 4.39
CA GLY A 42 -19.39 -12.48 5.09
C GLY A 42 -19.52 -12.48 6.60
N ALA A 43 -18.57 -13.11 7.27
CA ALA A 43 -18.52 -13.22 8.72
C ALA A 43 -17.06 -13.16 9.21
N GLY A 44 -16.91 -12.77 10.47
CA GLY A 44 -15.57 -12.70 11.08
C GLY A 44 -15.58 -13.07 12.55
N THR A 45 -14.46 -13.52 13.04
CA THR A 45 -14.22 -13.79 14.46
C THR A 45 -12.84 -13.31 14.86
N GLY A 46 -12.66 -12.96 16.13
CA GLY A 46 -11.37 -12.54 16.63
C GLY A 46 -11.25 -12.74 18.13
N ALA A 47 -10.01 -12.88 18.58
CA ALA A 47 -9.65 -12.95 19.98
C ALA A 47 -8.44 -12.07 20.25
N TYR A 48 -8.44 -11.39 21.37
CA TYR A 48 -7.31 -10.65 21.93
C TYR A 48 -7.14 -11.06 23.37
N ALA A 49 -5.92 -11.30 23.78
CA ALA A 49 -5.57 -11.54 25.17
C ALA A 49 -4.28 -10.81 25.54
N MET A 50 -4.21 -10.34 26.77
CA MET A 50 -3.00 -9.77 27.36
C MET A 50 -2.92 -10.18 28.83
N VAL A 51 -1.72 -10.54 29.25
CA VAL A 51 -1.40 -10.82 30.65
C VAL A 51 -0.11 -10.12 31.03
N LYS A 52 -0.07 -9.52 32.21
CA LYS A 52 1.13 -9.01 32.84
C LYS A 52 1.28 -9.64 34.21
N GLN A 53 2.40 -10.32 34.41
CA GLN A 53 2.76 -10.94 35.68
C GLN A 53 4.24 -10.63 35.98
N GLY A 54 4.48 -9.87 37.03
CA GLY A 54 5.82 -9.44 37.41
C GLY A 54 6.53 -8.70 36.25
N LYS A 55 7.63 -9.27 35.79
CA LYS A 55 8.48 -8.71 34.72
C LYS A 55 8.04 -9.07 33.32
N LEU A 56 7.10 -10.01 33.18
CA LEU A 56 6.66 -10.53 31.89
C LEU A 56 5.31 -9.93 31.49
N THR A 57 5.26 -9.43 30.26
CA THR A 57 4.00 -9.06 29.59
C THR A 57 3.87 -9.87 28.32
N LEU A 58 2.75 -10.57 28.17
CA LEU A 58 2.40 -11.31 26.96
C LEU A 58 1.14 -10.72 26.37
N SER A 59 1.09 -10.57 25.05
CA SER A 59 -0.13 -10.23 24.33
C SER A 59 -0.27 -11.08 23.07
N ALA A 60 -1.49 -11.45 22.76
CA ALA A 60 -1.85 -12.21 21.57
C ALA A 60 -3.11 -11.64 20.96
N ASN A 61 -3.16 -11.56 19.65
CA ASN A 61 -4.40 -11.33 18.93
C ASN A 61 -4.46 -12.23 17.70
N TYR A 62 -5.67 -12.61 17.33
CA TYR A 62 -5.94 -13.29 16.07
C TYR A 62 -7.32 -12.89 15.57
N ASN A 63 -7.44 -12.65 14.27
CA ASN A 63 -8.68 -12.31 13.61
C ASN A 63 -8.77 -13.05 12.27
N PHE A 64 -9.94 -13.61 12.02
CA PHE A 64 -10.29 -14.30 10.80
C PHE A 64 -11.54 -13.66 10.21
N ASN A 65 -11.53 -13.33 8.94
CA ASN A 65 -12.67 -12.76 8.22
C ASN A 65 -12.87 -13.55 6.93
N TYR A 66 -14.05 -14.07 6.74
CA TYR A 66 -14.49 -14.66 5.48
C TYR A 66 -15.31 -13.64 4.71
N ASN A 67 -15.04 -13.52 3.41
CA ASN A 67 -15.75 -12.62 2.50
C ASN A 67 -16.24 -13.39 1.27
N ASN A 68 -17.49 -13.14 0.89
CA ASN A 68 -18.11 -13.64 -0.33
C ASN A 68 -18.85 -12.47 -0.99
N SER A 69 -18.09 -11.66 -1.70
CA SER A 69 -18.60 -10.44 -2.31
C SER A 69 -19.58 -10.75 -3.44
N PRO A 70 -20.64 -9.95 -3.60
CA PRO A 70 -21.44 -9.95 -4.81
C PRO A 70 -20.57 -9.69 -6.05
N ARG A 71 -21.10 -9.99 -7.23
CA ARG A 71 -20.41 -9.80 -8.51
C ARG A 71 -20.09 -8.32 -8.75
N GLY A 72 -18.86 -8.03 -9.15
CA GLY A 72 -18.41 -6.74 -9.66
C GLY A 72 -18.41 -6.71 -11.19
N TYR A 73 -18.36 -5.52 -11.77
CA TYR A 73 -18.40 -5.30 -13.21
C TYR A 73 -17.32 -4.29 -13.61
N SER A 74 -16.75 -4.46 -14.78
CA SER A 74 -15.79 -3.51 -15.34
C SER A 74 -16.04 -3.38 -16.83
N ASP A 75 -16.11 -2.14 -17.29
CA ASP A 75 -16.24 -1.78 -18.69
C ASP A 75 -15.06 -0.88 -19.06
N SER A 76 -14.50 -1.08 -20.25
CA SER A 76 -13.47 -0.22 -20.80
C SER A 76 -13.74 0.10 -22.27
N TYR A 77 -13.35 1.30 -22.63
CA TYR A 77 -13.42 1.84 -23.97
C TYR A 77 -12.07 2.45 -24.33
N ARG A 78 -11.60 2.19 -25.54
CA ARG A 78 -10.41 2.83 -26.10
C ARG A 78 -10.66 3.23 -27.55
N GLU A 79 -10.23 4.43 -27.89
CA GLU A 79 -10.20 4.92 -29.26
C GLU A 79 -8.74 5.10 -29.69
N ASN A 80 -8.40 4.52 -30.83
CA ASN A 80 -7.10 4.61 -31.49
C ASN A 80 -7.21 5.66 -32.61
N PHE A 81 -6.45 6.74 -32.57
CA PHE A 81 -6.59 7.85 -33.50
C PHE A 81 -5.98 7.59 -34.87
N GLU A 82 -5.02 6.69 -34.96
CA GLU A 82 -4.20 6.44 -36.16
C GLU A 82 -4.60 5.15 -36.90
N SER A 83 -5.67 4.47 -36.48
CA SER A 83 -6.14 3.25 -37.12
C SER A 83 -7.60 3.39 -37.55
N ASP A 84 -7.90 3.08 -38.81
CA ASP A 84 -9.25 2.99 -39.32
C ASP A 84 -9.81 1.55 -39.31
N THR A 85 -8.93 0.54 -39.21
CA THR A 85 -9.31 -0.89 -39.17
C THR A 85 -9.50 -1.42 -37.77
N GLU A 86 -8.83 -0.82 -36.77
CA GLU A 86 -8.87 -1.19 -35.34
C GLU A 86 -9.00 0.07 -34.49
N LYS A 87 -10.10 0.81 -34.70
CA LYS A 87 -10.27 2.13 -34.16
C LYS A 87 -10.85 2.13 -32.75
N TYR A 88 -11.88 1.33 -32.51
CA TYR A 88 -12.58 1.35 -31.21
C TYR A 88 -12.52 -0.03 -30.56
N LEU A 89 -11.97 -0.08 -29.35
CA LEU A 89 -11.94 -1.28 -28.52
C LEU A 89 -12.92 -1.13 -27.36
N GLU A 90 -13.85 -2.05 -27.26
CA GLU A 90 -14.74 -2.18 -26.11
C GLU A 90 -14.47 -3.49 -25.39
N SER A 91 -14.37 -3.45 -24.08
CA SER A 91 -14.25 -4.64 -23.25
C SER A 91 -15.15 -4.52 -22.05
N GLY A 92 -15.84 -5.62 -21.74
CA GLY A 92 -16.68 -5.75 -20.58
C GLY A 92 -16.30 -6.98 -19.78
N SER A 93 -16.36 -6.94 -18.45
CA SER A 93 -16.14 -8.11 -17.62
C SER A 93 -17.02 -8.10 -16.37
N SER A 94 -17.30 -9.28 -15.87
CA SER A 94 -17.93 -9.46 -14.57
C SER A 94 -17.14 -10.46 -13.74
N SER A 95 -16.92 -10.16 -12.48
CA SER A 95 -16.11 -11.01 -11.61
C SER A 95 -16.77 -11.25 -10.25
N LYS A 96 -16.58 -12.45 -9.71
CA LYS A 96 -16.99 -12.83 -8.37
C LYS A 96 -15.80 -13.41 -7.61
N SER A 97 -15.58 -12.90 -6.41
CA SER A 97 -14.50 -13.37 -5.54
C SER A 97 -15.03 -13.79 -4.18
N LYS A 98 -14.46 -14.87 -3.65
CA LYS A 98 -14.65 -15.32 -2.28
C LYS A 98 -13.33 -15.72 -1.66
N GLY A 99 -13.18 -15.46 -0.38
CA GLY A 99 -11.93 -15.79 0.28
C GLY A 99 -11.94 -15.46 1.76
N ASN A 100 -10.77 -15.51 2.35
CA ASN A 100 -10.59 -15.12 3.74
C ASN A 100 -9.40 -14.15 3.86
N PHE A 101 -9.47 -13.34 4.90
CA PHE A 101 -8.36 -12.53 5.37
C PHE A 101 -8.15 -12.83 6.85
N GLN A 102 -6.91 -13.04 7.24
CA GLN A 102 -6.54 -13.32 8.61
C GLN A 102 -5.32 -12.53 9.01
N TYR A 103 -5.28 -12.13 10.27
CA TYR A 103 -4.11 -11.53 10.87
C TYR A 103 -3.98 -11.95 12.33
N GLY A 104 -2.76 -12.11 12.76
CA GLY A 104 -2.41 -12.47 14.11
C GLY A 104 -1.12 -11.82 14.55
N ASN A 105 -0.97 -11.59 15.85
CA ASN A 105 0.23 -11.06 16.46
C ASN A 105 0.42 -11.65 17.86
N LEU A 106 1.64 -12.06 18.14
CA LEU A 106 2.11 -12.46 19.47
C LEU A 106 3.23 -11.53 19.88
N GLU A 107 3.21 -11.02 21.10
CA GLU A 107 4.28 -10.17 21.62
C GLU A 107 4.57 -10.53 23.07
N ALA A 108 5.85 -10.67 23.39
CA ALA A 108 6.37 -10.88 24.70
C ALA A 108 7.35 -9.76 25.05
N SER A 109 7.15 -9.06 26.16
CA SER A 109 8.07 -8.08 26.72
C SER A 109 8.53 -8.52 28.09
N TYR A 110 9.84 -8.63 28.29
CA TYR A 110 10.45 -9.06 29.53
C TYR A 110 11.37 -7.98 30.12
N GLU A 111 10.98 -7.43 31.27
CA GLU A 111 11.77 -6.47 32.04
C GLU A 111 12.88 -7.22 32.80
N ILE A 112 14.06 -7.42 32.19
CA ILE A 112 15.19 -8.12 32.80
C ILE A 112 15.52 -7.47 34.16
N ASP A 113 15.58 -6.12 34.11
CA ASP A 113 15.69 -5.26 35.27
C ASP A 113 15.16 -3.86 34.97
N THR A 114 15.35 -2.88 35.84
CA THR A 114 14.88 -1.50 35.69
C THR A 114 15.51 -0.75 34.51
N LEU A 115 16.59 -1.28 33.91
CA LEU A 115 17.39 -0.65 32.86
C LEU A 115 17.34 -1.43 31.53
N ARG A 116 16.98 -2.71 31.56
CA ARG A 116 17.04 -3.61 30.42
C ARG A 116 15.67 -4.20 30.10
N LEU A 117 15.29 -4.10 28.85
CA LEU A 117 14.03 -4.60 28.33
C LEU A 117 14.31 -5.44 27.07
N LEU A 118 13.72 -6.62 27.02
CA LEU A 118 13.69 -7.47 25.82
C LEU A 118 12.26 -7.58 25.33
N THR A 119 12.06 -7.34 24.04
CA THR A 119 10.77 -7.53 23.37
C THR A 119 10.95 -8.49 22.21
N VAL A 120 10.09 -9.50 22.14
CA VAL A 120 10.01 -10.43 21.02
C VAL A 120 8.59 -10.35 20.48
N ALA A 121 8.45 -10.20 19.16
CA ALA A 121 7.15 -10.21 18.54
C ALA A 121 7.15 -11.09 17.30
N PHE A 122 6.02 -11.74 17.06
CA PHE A 122 5.72 -12.50 15.87
C PHE A 122 4.39 -12.01 15.32
N GLY A 123 4.33 -11.77 14.02
CA GLY A 123 3.13 -11.31 13.34
C GLY A 123 2.89 -12.09 12.06
N MET A 124 1.63 -12.28 11.73
CA MET A 124 1.20 -12.80 10.44
C MET A 124 -0.05 -12.07 9.96
N TYR A 125 -0.13 -11.81 8.67
CA TYR A 125 -1.36 -11.38 8.03
C TYR A 125 -1.36 -11.85 6.58
N GLY A 126 -2.55 -12.13 6.04
CA GLY A 126 -2.65 -12.63 4.69
C GLY A 126 -4.05 -12.99 4.27
N SER A 127 -4.18 -13.37 3.03
CA SER A 127 -5.44 -13.64 2.37
C SER A 127 -5.31 -14.82 1.42
N SER A 128 -6.39 -15.60 1.31
CA SER A 128 -6.56 -16.60 0.26
C SER A 128 -7.89 -16.36 -0.42
N ASN A 129 -7.87 -16.27 -1.75
CA ASN A 129 -9.01 -15.92 -2.55
C ASN A 129 -9.19 -16.87 -3.73
N LYS A 130 -10.45 -17.08 -4.11
CA LYS A 130 -10.86 -17.71 -5.36
C LYS A 130 -11.67 -16.70 -6.15
N SER A 131 -11.38 -16.55 -7.43
CA SER A 131 -12.07 -15.63 -8.33
C SER A 131 -12.49 -16.34 -9.60
N ASN A 132 -13.66 -15.98 -10.09
CA ASN A 132 -14.16 -16.38 -11.40
C ASN A 132 -14.59 -15.09 -12.12
N SER A 133 -14.21 -14.96 -13.39
CA SER A 133 -14.63 -13.82 -14.19
C SER A 133 -14.92 -14.21 -15.62
N ASP A 134 -15.97 -13.61 -16.16
CA ASP A 134 -16.35 -13.70 -17.57
C ASP A 134 -16.05 -12.34 -18.21
N GLY A 135 -15.49 -12.35 -19.42
CA GLY A 135 -15.16 -11.15 -20.17
C GLY A 135 -15.61 -11.23 -21.63
N SER A 136 -15.73 -10.06 -22.26
CA SER A 136 -15.94 -9.90 -23.70
C SER A 136 -15.10 -8.76 -24.23
N THR A 137 -14.58 -8.90 -25.42
CA THR A 137 -13.80 -7.88 -26.12
C THR A 137 -14.30 -7.79 -27.55
N VAL A 138 -14.51 -6.57 -28.01
CA VAL A 138 -14.93 -6.27 -29.39
C VAL A 138 -14.03 -5.16 -29.93
N MET A 139 -13.44 -5.36 -31.08
CA MET A 139 -12.69 -4.38 -31.82
C MET A 139 -13.52 -3.97 -33.05
N TYR A 140 -13.68 -2.67 -33.24
CA TYR A 140 -14.38 -2.09 -34.36
C TYR A 140 -13.40 -1.34 -35.26
N GLY A 141 -13.72 -1.30 -36.56
CA GLY A 141 -13.04 -0.50 -37.57
C GLY A 141 -13.39 0.99 -37.50
N ALA A 142 -13.49 1.63 -38.65
CA ALA A 142 -13.75 3.08 -38.78
C ALA A 142 -15.07 3.53 -38.15
N ASN A 143 -16.01 2.62 -37.99
CA ASN A 143 -17.32 2.86 -37.39
C ASN A 143 -17.76 1.64 -36.56
N TYR A 144 -18.81 1.77 -35.74
CA TYR A 144 -19.33 0.69 -34.87
C TYR A 144 -20.13 -0.40 -35.60
N GLU A 145 -20.35 -0.29 -36.91
CA GLU A 145 -21.01 -1.30 -37.72
C GLU A 145 -19.99 -2.32 -38.29
N ASP A 146 -18.71 -1.92 -38.31
CA ASP A 146 -17.62 -2.71 -38.87
C ASP A 146 -16.84 -3.39 -37.71
N VAL A 147 -17.26 -4.60 -37.36
CA VAL A 147 -16.60 -5.41 -36.34
C VAL A 147 -15.38 -6.11 -36.93
N ALA A 148 -14.19 -5.66 -36.57
CA ALA A 148 -12.93 -6.25 -37.00
C ALA A 148 -12.71 -7.66 -36.37
N TYR A 149 -12.95 -7.80 -35.07
CA TYR A 149 -12.99 -9.09 -34.38
C TYR A 149 -13.66 -8.97 -33.00
N SER A 150 -14.04 -10.13 -32.47
CA SER A 150 -14.51 -10.22 -31.09
C SER A 150 -14.14 -11.58 -30.46
N TYR A 151 -14.06 -11.61 -29.13
CA TYR A 151 -13.89 -12.85 -28.37
C TYR A 151 -14.44 -12.72 -26.96
N ARG A 152 -14.66 -13.86 -26.31
CA ARG A 152 -15.01 -13.95 -24.90
C ARG A 152 -13.90 -14.64 -24.10
N THR A 153 -13.84 -14.36 -22.81
CA THR A 153 -12.92 -15.02 -21.89
C THR A 153 -13.67 -15.59 -20.69
N ASP A 154 -13.25 -16.78 -20.24
CA ASP A 154 -13.66 -17.38 -18.98
C ASP A 154 -12.39 -17.64 -18.14
N ASN A 155 -12.33 -17.00 -16.97
CA ASN A 155 -11.14 -17.02 -16.13
C ASN A 155 -11.47 -17.57 -14.75
N HIS A 156 -10.64 -18.49 -14.28
CA HIS A 156 -10.69 -19.06 -12.95
C HIS A 156 -9.35 -18.90 -12.26
N GLY A 157 -9.35 -18.38 -11.03
CA GLY A 157 -8.11 -18.15 -10.32
C GLY A 157 -8.20 -18.49 -8.83
N LYS A 158 -7.06 -18.92 -8.29
CA LYS A 158 -6.81 -19.03 -6.85
C LYS A 158 -5.54 -18.27 -6.54
N SER A 159 -5.58 -17.44 -5.52
CA SER A 159 -4.41 -16.73 -5.05
C SER A 159 -4.32 -16.76 -3.54
N SER A 160 -3.11 -16.83 -3.02
CA SER A 160 -2.85 -16.61 -1.61
C SER A 160 -1.59 -15.80 -1.42
N TRP A 161 -1.62 -14.95 -0.42
CA TRP A 161 -0.44 -14.20 0.01
C TRP A 161 -0.45 -14.08 1.53
N PHE A 162 0.73 -14.20 2.12
CA PHE A 162 0.95 -14.05 3.55
C PHE A 162 2.18 -13.19 3.79
N SER A 163 2.12 -12.34 4.82
CA SER A 163 3.29 -11.70 5.40
C SER A 163 3.49 -12.27 6.79
N ILE A 164 4.65 -12.83 7.02
CA ILE A 164 5.06 -13.43 8.29
C ILE A 164 6.30 -12.70 8.76
N ASN A 165 6.22 -12.10 9.94
CA ASN A 165 7.32 -11.33 10.49
C ASN A 165 7.64 -11.72 11.93
N GLY A 166 8.92 -11.63 12.26
CA GLY A 166 9.45 -11.78 13.61
C GLY A 166 10.41 -10.66 13.91
N ASN A 167 10.38 -10.13 15.14
CA ASN A 167 11.36 -9.16 15.58
C ASN A 167 11.79 -9.39 17.03
N VAL A 168 13.05 -9.06 17.30
CA VAL A 168 13.65 -9.08 18.62
C VAL A 168 14.30 -7.72 18.85
N ASP A 169 13.90 -7.04 19.93
CA ASP A 169 14.43 -5.75 20.32
C ASP A 169 14.99 -5.84 21.74
N TYR A 170 16.27 -5.54 21.89
CA TYR A 170 16.91 -5.40 23.19
C TYR A 170 17.24 -3.94 23.44
N GLN A 171 16.71 -3.38 24.52
CA GLN A 171 16.94 -2.01 24.93
C GLN A 171 17.66 -1.97 26.28
N ARG A 172 18.70 -1.14 26.36
CA ARG A 172 19.39 -0.85 27.60
C ARG A 172 19.53 0.65 27.82
N THR A 173 19.04 1.13 28.96
CA THR A 173 19.20 2.51 29.43
C THR A 173 20.32 2.64 30.43
N SER A 174 20.93 3.82 30.56
CA SER A 174 21.99 4.07 31.52
C SER A 174 21.43 4.32 32.91
N LYS A 175 22.12 3.79 33.97
CA LYS A 175 21.78 4.06 35.36
C LYS A 175 21.92 5.53 35.74
N LYS A 176 22.94 6.24 35.17
CA LYS A 176 23.22 7.65 35.45
C LYS A 176 22.24 8.60 34.73
N ASN A 177 21.79 8.22 33.55
CA ASN A 177 20.86 9.03 32.76
C ASN A 177 19.97 8.12 31.90
N LYS A 178 18.69 8.02 32.25
CA LYS A 178 17.72 7.15 31.56
C LYS A 178 17.45 7.55 30.11
N GLN A 179 17.82 8.76 29.68
CA GLN A 179 17.72 9.19 28.27
C GLN A 179 18.89 8.66 27.42
N ARG A 180 19.99 8.21 28.07
CA ARG A 180 21.08 7.52 27.37
C ARG A 180 20.69 6.08 27.17
N MET A 181 20.58 5.66 25.92
CA MET A 181 20.00 4.38 25.54
C MET A 181 20.70 3.78 24.35
N ILE A 182 20.88 2.47 24.38
CA ILE A 182 21.24 1.65 23.23
C ILE A 182 20.10 0.68 22.93
N THR A 183 19.76 0.51 21.67
CA THR A 183 18.78 -0.47 21.19
C THR A 183 19.42 -1.33 20.12
N LEU A 184 19.31 -2.66 20.28
CA LEU A 184 19.71 -3.66 19.29
C LEU A 184 18.42 -4.28 18.76
N SER A 185 18.25 -4.26 17.46
CA SER A 185 17.03 -4.76 16.82
C SER A 185 17.37 -5.71 15.69
N TYR A 186 16.65 -6.83 15.63
CA TYR A 186 16.64 -7.75 14.51
C TYR A 186 15.21 -7.99 14.07
N LYS A 187 14.97 -7.93 12.78
CA LYS A 187 13.66 -8.22 12.17
C LYS A 187 13.85 -9.15 10.98
N VAL A 188 12.99 -10.13 10.88
CA VAL A 188 12.81 -10.96 9.69
C VAL A 188 11.38 -10.82 9.19
N ASN A 189 11.20 -10.72 7.88
CA ASN A 189 9.90 -10.71 7.22
C ASN A 189 9.97 -11.61 5.99
N THR A 190 8.94 -12.43 5.78
CA THR A 190 8.80 -13.23 4.55
C THR A 190 7.38 -13.09 4.02
N GLN A 191 7.25 -12.97 2.70
CA GLN A 191 5.98 -12.71 2.03
C GLN A 191 5.77 -13.71 0.88
N PRO A 192 5.49 -14.99 1.20
CA PRO A 192 5.14 -15.97 0.18
C PRO A 192 3.79 -15.63 -0.45
N GLN A 193 3.75 -15.73 -1.77
CA GLN A 193 2.56 -15.55 -2.58
C GLN A 193 2.46 -16.67 -3.61
N THR A 194 1.25 -17.17 -3.82
CA THR A 194 0.95 -18.15 -4.87
C THR A 194 -0.21 -17.65 -5.71
N SER A 195 -0.16 -17.92 -6.99
CA SER A 195 -1.23 -17.62 -7.95
C SER A 195 -1.36 -18.79 -8.92
N ASP A 196 -2.57 -19.32 -9.05
CA ASP A 196 -2.92 -20.40 -9.96
C ASP A 196 -4.13 -19.94 -10.76
N SER A 197 -3.98 -19.76 -12.07
CA SER A 197 -5.02 -19.18 -12.93
C SER A 197 -5.12 -19.89 -14.25
N TYR A 198 -6.37 -20.04 -14.71
CA TYR A 198 -6.75 -20.57 -16.02
C TYR A 198 -7.51 -19.52 -16.79
N SER A 199 -7.23 -19.38 -18.06
CA SER A 199 -7.97 -18.54 -18.99
C SER A 199 -8.33 -19.32 -20.23
N THR A 200 -9.61 -19.21 -20.62
CA THR A 200 -10.14 -19.85 -21.82
C THR A 200 -10.73 -18.79 -22.73
N TYR A 201 -10.32 -18.80 -23.99
CA TYR A 201 -10.87 -17.94 -25.04
C TYR A 201 -11.99 -18.65 -25.78
N LEU A 202 -13.11 -17.97 -25.93
CA LEU A 202 -14.35 -18.50 -26.50
C LEU A 202 -14.89 -17.55 -27.55
N ASP A 203 -15.72 -18.07 -28.46
CA ASP A 203 -16.48 -17.27 -29.42
C ASP A 203 -15.61 -16.25 -30.20
N ILE A 204 -14.45 -16.74 -30.69
CA ILE A 204 -13.53 -15.91 -31.48
C ILE A 204 -14.14 -15.73 -32.86
N LEU A 205 -14.45 -14.50 -33.24
CA LEU A 205 -15.14 -14.13 -34.49
C LEU A 205 -14.36 -13.05 -35.27
N PRO A 206 -14.44 -13.00 -36.60
CA PRO A 206 -15.23 -13.90 -37.45
C PRO A 206 -14.58 -15.28 -37.60
N ASP A 207 -15.38 -16.33 -37.80
CA ASP A 207 -14.91 -17.73 -37.88
C ASP A 207 -13.89 -17.95 -39.01
N GLU A 208 -14.03 -17.22 -40.12
CA GLU A 208 -13.12 -17.33 -41.26
C GLU A 208 -11.68 -16.88 -40.95
N ARG A 209 -11.52 -16.01 -39.96
CA ARG A 209 -10.21 -15.50 -39.50
C ARG A 209 -9.78 -16.05 -38.17
N LYS A 210 -10.47 -17.05 -37.63
CA LYS A 210 -10.27 -17.54 -36.28
C LYS A 210 -8.81 -17.99 -36.02
N ASP A 211 -8.23 -18.81 -36.88
CA ASP A 211 -6.87 -19.31 -36.73
C ASP A 211 -5.84 -18.17 -36.84
N GLU A 212 -6.05 -17.24 -37.76
CA GLU A 212 -5.26 -16.01 -37.90
C GLU A 212 -5.32 -15.16 -36.62
N LEU A 213 -6.53 -14.94 -36.08
CA LEU A 213 -6.72 -14.15 -34.85
C LEU A 213 -6.09 -14.81 -33.64
N ILE A 214 -6.21 -16.13 -33.51
CA ILE A 214 -5.54 -16.89 -32.44
C ILE A 214 -4.04 -16.68 -32.52
N GLU A 215 -3.44 -16.78 -33.69
CA GLU A 215 -2.00 -16.64 -33.89
C GLU A 215 -1.52 -15.21 -33.65
N ASN A 216 -2.18 -14.21 -34.26
CA ASN A 216 -1.77 -12.82 -34.22
C ASN A 216 -2.01 -12.17 -32.85
N LEU A 217 -3.12 -12.49 -32.18
CA LEU A 217 -3.49 -11.95 -30.88
C LEU A 217 -3.10 -12.87 -29.72
N LYS A 218 -2.46 -14.01 -30.00
CA LYS A 218 -2.06 -15.00 -28.98
C LYS A 218 -3.21 -15.45 -28.08
N LEU A 219 -4.41 -15.70 -28.68
CA LEU A 219 -5.62 -16.12 -27.97
C LEU A 219 -5.61 -17.61 -27.64
N TYR A 220 -4.50 -18.11 -27.09
CA TYR A 220 -4.38 -19.49 -26.64
C TYR A 220 -4.96 -19.63 -25.23
N ASN A 221 -5.65 -20.76 -24.99
CA ASN A 221 -5.99 -21.12 -23.61
C ASN A 221 -4.71 -21.31 -22.80
N TYR A 222 -4.68 -20.82 -21.58
CA TYR A 222 -3.48 -20.94 -20.76
C TYR A 222 -3.77 -21.27 -19.30
N HIS A 223 -2.77 -21.89 -18.67
CA HIS A 223 -2.64 -22.09 -17.24
C HIS A 223 -1.36 -21.42 -16.75
N SER A 224 -1.45 -20.60 -15.72
CA SER A 224 -0.30 -19.95 -15.08
C SER A 224 -0.22 -20.36 -13.61
N ASP A 225 0.92 -20.95 -13.20
CA ASP A 225 1.28 -21.29 -11.81
C ASP A 225 2.44 -20.40 -11.36
N GLY A 226 2.14 -19.40 -10.53
CA GLY A 226 3.09 -18.42 -10.04
C GLY A 226 3.38 -18.59 -8.55
N LYS A 227 4.67 -18.54 -8.20
CA LYS A 227 5.17 -18.54 -6.82
C LYS A 227 6.16 -17.41 -6.63
N THR A 228 5.85 -16.47 -5.75
CA THR A 228 6.77 -15.40 -5.41
C THR A 228 7.04 -15.37 -3.91
N ASN A 229 8.22 -14.92 -3.53
CA ASN A 229 8.55 -14.70 -2.13
C ASN A 229 9.52 -13.52 -2.00
N THR A 230 9.19 -12.60 -1.08
CA THR A 230 10.11 -11.59 -0.59
C THR A 230 10.53 -11.97 0.82
N MET A 231 11.82 -12.17 1.03
CA MET A 231 12.40 -12.38 2.36
C MET A 231 13.32 -11.21 2.68
N GLU A 232 13.09 -10.58 3.82
CA GLU A 232 13.89 -9.45 4.29
C GLU A 232 14.38 -9.69 5.71
N GLN A 233 15.68 -9.45 5.94
CA GLN A 233 16.31 -9.44 7.26
C GLN A 233 16.92 -8.08 7.50
N THR A 234 16.68 -7.53 8.69
CA THR A 234 17.16 -6.21 9.08
C THR A 234 17.84 -6.29 10.43
N PHE A 235 19.06 -5.77 10.48
CA PHE A 235 19.83 -5.57 11.70
C PHE A 235 19.99 -4.07 11.93
N GLN A 236 19.74 -3.61 13.14
CA GLN A 236 19.86 -2.20 13.47
C GLN A 236 20.42 -2.01 14.88
N VAL A 237 21.32 -1.05 15.01
CA VAL A 237 21.88 -0.58 16.28
C VAL A 237 21.65 0.92 16.37
N ASP A 238 20.96 1.34 17.42
CA ASP A 238 20.69 2.74 17.73
C ASP A 238 21.34 3.13 19.04
N TYR A 239 21.95 4.29 19.06
CA TYR A 239 22.49 4.89 20.28
C TYR A 239 22.02 6.33 20.42
N THR A 240 21.43 6.63 21.57
CA THR A 240 20.98 7.98 21.94
C THR A 240 21.71 8.42 23.20
N THR A 241 22.29 9.60 23.18
CA THR A 241 22.97 10.17 24.35
C THR A 241 22.70 11.67 24.51
N PRO A 242 22.17 12.11 25.66
CA PRO A 242 22.10 13.52 25.99
C PRO A 242 23.50 14.02 26.39
N ILE A 243 23.83 15.23 25.99
CA ILE A 243 25.01 16.00 26.36
C ILE A 243 24.53 17.26 27.08
N GLY A 244 24.74 17.30 28.39
CA GLY A 244 24.16 18.33 29.22
C GLY A 244 22.64 18.28 29.25
N LYS A 245 21.97 19.44 29.36
CA LYS A 245 20.52 19.57 29.47
C LYS A 245 19.84 19.92 28.12
N LEU A 246 20.61 20.45 27.19
CA LEU A 246 20.07 21.06 25.95
C LEU A 246 20.28 20.19 24.71
N HIS A 247 21.30 19.33 24.72
CA HIS A 247 21.77 18.63 23.54
C HIS A 247 21.47 17.14 23.63
N THR A 248 21.10 16.53 22.51
CA THR A 248 20.97 15.09 22.38
C THR A 248 21.57 14.66 21.04
N ILE A 249 22.40 13.63 21.05
CA ILE A 249 22.92 12.98 19.82
C ILE A 249 22.22 11.63 19.67
N GLU A 250 21.76 11.36 18.48
CA GLU A 250 21.22 10.07 18.03
C GLU A 250 22.08 9.58 16.88
N THR A 251 22.57 8.36 16.94
CA THR A 251 23.35 7.74 15.86
C THR A 251 23.04 6.27 15.75
N GLY A 252 23.26 5.70 14.59
CA GLY A 252 23.04 4.27 14.40
C GLY A 252 23.51 3.78 13.04
N VAL A 253 23.46 2.46 12.93
CA VAL A 253 23.73 1.72 11.70
C VAL A 253 22.61 0.73 11.47
N LYS A 254 22.28 0.53 10.19
CA LYS A 254 21.25 -0.40 9.77
C LYS A 254 21.74 -1.17 8.55
N TYR A 255 21.53 -2.47 8.55
CA TYR A 255 21.77 -3.34 7.40
C TYR A 255 20.50 -4.09 7.05
N ILE A 256 20.09 -4.02 5.79
CA ILE A 256 18.95 -4.73 5.22
C ILE A 256 19.48 -5.70 4.17
N PHE A 257 19.13 -6.95 4.31
CA PHE A 257 19.27 -7.96 3.29
C PHE A 257 17.88 -8.35 2.79
N ARG A 258 17.60 -8.14 1.49
CA ARG A 258 16.33 -8.49 0.85
C ARG A 258 16.58 -9.45 -0.29
N ARG A 259 15.82 -10.54 -0.31
CA ARG A 259 15.80 -11.51 -1.40
C ARG A 259 14.37 -11.62 -1.93
N ASN A 260 14.18 -11.25 -3.19
CA ASN A 260 12.96 -11.51 -3.93
C ASN A 260 13.20 -12.69 -4.88
N SER A 261 12.24 -13.58 -4.96
CA SER A 261 12.23 -14.69 -5.93
C SER A 261 10.87 -14.77 -6.59
N SER A 262 10.85 -15.04 -7.87
CA SER A 262 9.63 -15.28 -8.63
C SER A 262 9.86 -16.48 -9.55
N ASP A 263 8.99 -17.46 -9.46
CA ASP A 263 8.90 -18.62 -10.33
C ASP A 263 7.47 -18.64 -10.88
N ASN A 264 7.32 -18.29 -12.16
CA ASN A 264 6.05 -18.29 -12.86
C ASN A 264 6.14 -19.23 -14.04
N LYS A 265 5.35 -20.30 -13.99
CA LYS A 265 5.26 -21.31 -15.04
C LYS A 265 4.03 -21.07 -15.86
N PHE A 266 4.22 -20.95 -17.15
CA PHE A 266 3.17 -20.69 -18.10
C PHE A 266 3.00 -21.93 -19.02
N TYR A 267 1.74 -22.34 -19.18
CA TYR A 267 1.38 -23.47 -20.00
C TYR A 267 0.31 -23.03 -20.99
N GLU A 268 0.45 -23.38 -22.25
CA GLU A 268 -0.49 -23.07 -23.32
C GLU A 268 -1.12 -24.32 -23.89
N ALA A 269 -2.38 -24.20 -24.28
CA ALA A 269 -3.08 -25.22 -25.02
C ALA A 269 -3.30 -24.74 -26.45
N ALA A 270 -2.87 -25.52 -27.43
CA ALA A 270 -3.06 -25.20 -28.84
C ALA A 270 -4.55 -25.23 -29.23
N GLY A 271 -5.02 -24.18 -29.96
CA GLY A 271 -6.20 -24.18 -30.79
C GLY A 271 -7.50 -24.75 -30.21
N GLY A 272 -7.90 -24.36 -28.99
CA GLY A 272 -9.14 -24.86 -28.37
C GLY A 272 -9.03 -26.21 -27.66
N SER A 273 -7.82 -26.80 -27.58
CA SER A 273 -7.49 -27.95 -26.75
C SER A 273 -7.36 -27.57 -25.29
N ASN A 274 -7.48 -28.52 -24.39
CA ASN A 274 -7.12 -28.39 -22.97
C ASN A 274 -5.81 -29.14 -22.65
N ASP A 275 -5.01 -29.52 -23.67
CA ASP A 275 -3.71 -30.16 -23.51
C ASP A 275 -2.65 -29.05 -23.30
N TYR A 276 -2.47 -28.66 -22.07
CA TYR A 276 -1.55 -27.60 -21.69
C TYR A 276 -0.09 -28.05 -21.77
N ALA A 277 0.68 -27.46 -22.68
CA ALA A 277 2.11 -27.65 -22.81
C ALA A 277 2.88 -26.51 -22.15
N TYR A 278 3.98 -26.83 -21.47
CA TYR A 278 4.85 -25.82 -20.87
C TYR A 278 5.45 -24.92 -21.95
N ASN A 279 5.34 -23.60 -21.76
CA ASN A 279 5.93 -22.60 -22.62
C ASN A 279 7.05 -21.87 -21.85
N GLU A 280 8.31 -22.15 -22.21
CA GLU A 280 9.49 -21.60 -21.57
C GLU A 280 9.61 -20.08 -21.82
N ASP A 281 9.30 -19.62 -23.02
CA ASP A 281 9.42 -18.21 -23.44
C ASP A 281 8.47 -17.30 -22.68
N ARG A 282 7.30 -17.81 -22.31
CA ARG A 282 6.31 -17.08 -21.48
C ARG A 282 6.44 -17.38 -19.99
N SER A 283 7.37 -18.23 -19.59
CA SER A 283 7.69 -18.53 -18.19
C SER A 283 8.80 -17.64 -17.67
N SER A 284 8.87 -17.43 -16.36
CA SER A 284 9.96 -16.66 -15.77
C SER A 284 10.36 -17.20 -14.40
N ASP A 285 11.65 -17.43 -14.20
CA ASP A 285 12.25 -17.64 -12.87
C ASP A 285 13.40 -16.64 -12.69
N TYR A 286 13.30 -15.79 -11.70
CA TYR A 286 14.36 -14.85 -11.39
C TYR A 286 14.55 -14.66 -9.87
N ARG A 287 15.76 -14.20 -9.51
CA ARG A 287 16.15 -13.87 -8.13
C ARG A 287 16.75 -12.48 -8.09
N HIS A 288 16.23 -11.67 -7.19
CA HIS A 288 16.73 -10.33 -6.91
C HIS A 288 17.27 -10.26 -5.48
N LEU A 289 18.57 -9.97 -5.35
CA LEU A 289 19.24 -9.76 -4.07
C LEU A 289 19.51 -8.27 -3.89
N ASN A 290 19.19 -7.74 -2.73
CA ASN A 290 19.38 -6.34 -2.40
C ASN A 290 20.03 -6.22 -1.01
N HIS A 291 21.20 -5.56 -0.95
CA HIS A 291 21.93 -5.24 0.26
C HIS A 291 21.92 -3.72 0.45
N ILE A 292 21.39 -3.24 1.57
CA ILE A 292 21.35 -1.82 1.90
C ILE A 292 22.07 -1.62 3.22
N LEU A 293 23.19 -0.93 3.19
CA LEU A 293 23.93 -0.51 4.39
C LEU A 293 23.68 0.97 4.63
N SER A 294 23.31 1.33 5.83
CA SER A 294 22.99 2.71 6.21
C SER A 294 23.71 3.09 7.49
N ALA A 295 24.19 4.32 7.54
CA ALA A 295 24.70 4.98 8.74
C ALA A 295 24.03 6.35 8.88
N TYR A 296 23.68 6.74 10.10
CA TYR A 296 23.02 8.02 10.33
C TYR A 296 23.42 8.67 11.64
N ALA A 297 23.35 9.99 11.63
CA ALA A 297 23.53 10.84 12.80
C ALA A 297 22.47 11.95 12.83
N GLY A 298 21.93 12.19 14.01
CA GLY A 298 21.00 13.26 14.30
C GLY A 298 21.43 14.00 15.55
N TYR A 299 21.22 15.30 15.53
CA TYR A 299 21.46 16.17 16.67
C TYR A 299 20.15 16.84 17.05
N THR A 300 19.89 17.01 18.35
CA THR A 300 18.74 17.75 18.84
C THR A 300 19.20 18.79 19.86
N LEU A 301 18.92 20.06 19.55
CA LEU A 301 19.01 21.18 20.49
C LEU A 301 17.61 21.48 21.02
N ARG A 302 17.47 21.51 22.36
CA ARG A 302 16.26 22.00 23.03
C ARG A 302 16.63 23.18 23.92
N TYR A 303 16.23 24.37 23.47
CA TYR A 303 16.47 25.59 24.22
C TYR A 303 15.13 26.29 24.51
N LYS A 304 14.72 26.33 25.77
CA LYS A 304 13.39 26.81 26.18
C LYS A 304 12.28 26.10 25.37
N ASP A 305 11.50 26.85 24.65
CA ASP A 305 10.39 26.38 23.82
C ASP A 305 10.81 26.01 22.39
N PHE A 306 12.07 26.24 22.06
CA PHE A 306 12.62 25.98 20.72
C PHE A 306 13.30 24.63 20.65
N THR A 307 13.08 23.92 19.55
CA THR A 307 13.75 22.66 19.21
C THR A 307 14.31 22.75 17.80
N PHE A 308 15.59 22.42 17.65
CA PHE A 308 16.28 22.31 16.37
C PHE A 308 16.83 20.90 16.21
N LYS A 309 16.46 20.21 15.12
CA LYS A 309 16.86 18.81 14.90
C LYS A 309 17.32 18.59 13.45
N PRO A 310 18.60 18.81 13.15
CA PRO A 310 19.23 18.36 11.91
C PRO A 310 19.56 16.87 11.98
N GLY A 311 19.58 16.22 10.82
CA GLY A 311 19.97 14.83 10.67
C GLY A 311 20.52 14.54 9.29
N LEU A 312 21.42 13.58 9.22
CA LEU A 312 22.04 13.12 7.99
C LEU A 312 22.10 11.59 7.99
N ARG A 313 21.76 11.00 6.87
CA ARG A 313 21.82 9.57 6.63
C ARG A 313 22.54 9.29 5.32
N TYR A 314 23.46 8.34 5.34
CA TYR A 314 24.10 7.77 4.18
C TYR A 314 23.59 6.37 3.94
N GLU A 315 23.27 6.02 2.71
CA GLU A 315 22.85 4.68 2.32
C GLU A 315 23.66 4.20 1.10
N GLN A 316 24.18 2.99 1.22
CA GLN A 316 24.82 2.25 0.15
C GLN A 316 23.93 1.08 -0.23
N THR A 317 23.52 1.01 -1.50
CA THR A 317 22.67 -0.05 -2.04
C THR A 317 23.44 -0.85 -3.08
N ILE A 318 23.39 -2.17 -2.98
CA ILE A 318 23.97 -3.12 -3.94
C ILE A 318 22.86 -4.08 -4.34
N GLN A 319 22.51 -4.10 -5.62
CA GLN A 319 21.49 -4.96 -6.19
C GLN A 319 22.09 -5.93 -7.19
N ARG A 320 21.59 -7.17 -7.17
CA ARG A 320 21.94 -8.20 -8.17
C ARG A 320 20.68 -8.92 -8.59
N VAL A 321 20.45 -8.99 -9.89
CA VAL A 321 19.36 -9.77 -10.45
C VAL A 321 19.94 -10.88 -11.31
N LYS A 322 19.42 -12.09 -11.11
CA LYS A 322 19.75 -13.28 -11.90
C LYS A 322 18.46 -13.86 -12.45
N TYR A 323 18.40 -13.96 -13.78
CA TYR A 323 17.37 -14.68 -14.50
C TYR A 323 17.81 -16.13 -14.68
N ILE A 324 16.89 -17.06 -14.45
CA ILE A 324 17.11 -18.52 -14.56
C ILE A 324 16.32 -19.05 -15.75
N VAL A 325 15.08 -18.58 -15.93
CA VAL A 325 14.19 -18.92 -17.05
C VAL A 325 13.51 -17.63 -17.52
N GLY A 326 13.25 -17.53 -18.81
CA GLY A 326 12.53 -16.44 -19.46
C GLY A 326 13.41 -15.27 -19.89
N PRO A 327 12.79 -14.28 -20.56
CA PRO A 327 13.50 -13.12 -21.07
C PRO A 327 13.97 -12.23 -19.92
N GLY A 328 15.17 -11.75 -20.01
CA GLY A 328 15.78 -10.82 -19.07
C GLY A 328 17.28 -11.06 -18.95
N GLU A 329 18.02 -10.00 -18.73
CA GLU A 329 19.46 -10.05 -18.57
C GLU A 329 19.84 -9.95 -17.09
N ASN A 330 20.90 -10.70 -16.72
CA ASN A 330 21.50 -10.57 -15.39
C ASN A 330 22.11 -9.17 -15.25
N PHE A 331 21.77 -8.47 -14.20
CA PHE A 331 22.37 -7.15 -13.97
C PHE A 331 22.80 -6.95 -12.52
N HIS A 332 23.71 -6.02 -12.34
CA HIS A 332 24.25 -5.59 -11.06
C HIS A 332 24.27 -4.06 -11.02
N THR A 333 23.70 -3.50 -9.98
CA THR A 333 23.66 -2.05 -9.78
C THR A 333 24.16 -1.70 -8.39
N ASN A 334 24.88 -0.56 -8.30
CA ASN A 334 25.47 -0.05 -7.08
C ASN A 334 25.29 1.46 -7.04
N PHE A 335 24.65 1.97 -6.00
CA PHE A 335 24.45 3.41 -5.83
C PHE A 335 24.48 3.82 -4.37
N SER A 336 24.84 5.07 -4.14
CA SER A 336 24.92 5.67 -2.82
C SER A 336 24.09 6.95 -2.76
N ASP A 337 23.43 7.15 -1.63
CA ASP A 337 22.56 8.30 -1.39
C ASP A 337 22.87 8.96 -0.07
N LEU A 338 22.94 10.29 -0.08
CA LEU A 338 23.02 11.12 1.11
C LEU A 338 21.67 11.81 1.32
N VAL A 339 21.08 11.59 2.49
CA VAL A 339 19.69 11.96 2.80
C VAL A 339 19.67 12.91 3.99
N PRO A 340 19.61 14.23 3.75
CA PRO A 340 19.50 15.23 4.80
C PRO A 340 18.07 15.41 5.29
N SER A 341 17.93 15.81 6.55
CA SER A 341 16.68 16.25 7.16
C SER A 341 16.92 17.35 8.18
N VAL A 342 15.98 18.28 8.31
CA VAL A 342 15.99 19.33 9.33
C VAL A 342 14.59 19.51 9.88
N SER A 343 14.44 19.63 11.18
CA SER A 343 13.17 19.97 11.82
C SER A 343 13.37 21.08 12.85
N LEU A 344 12.52 22.08 12.77
CA LEU A 344 12.41 23.19 13.71
C LEU A 344 11.08 23.06 14.44
N GLY A 345 11.05 23.26 15.74
CA GLY A 345 9.85 23.24 16.55
C GLY A 345 9.84 24.40 17.54
N MET A 346 8.67 24.99 17.73
CA MET A 346 8.47 26.04 18.71
C MET A 346 7.16 25.81 19.45
N LYS A 347 7.22 25.73 20.78
CA LYS A 347 6.04 25.69 21.64
C LYS A 347 5.54 27.12 21.87
N ILE A 348 4.23 27.31 21.77
CA ILE A 348 3.56 28.58 22.06
C ILE A 348 2.61 28.35 23.24
N GLY A 349 3.04 28.80 24.41
CA GLY A 349 2.30 28.50 25.64
C GLY A 349 2.28 27.01 25.98
N LYS A 350 1.16 26.54 26.56
CA LYS A 350 1.06 25.15 27.08
C LYS A 350 0.49 24.14 26.07
N THR A 351 -0.23 24.60 25.07
CA THR A 351 -1.09 23.74 24.24
C THR A 351 -0.83 23.85 22.74
N GLN A 352 -0.02 24.80 22.33
CA GLN A 352 0.21 25.09 20.91
C GLN A 352 1.66 24.80 20.51
N ASN A 353 1.85 24.41 19.27
CA ASN A 353 3.16 24.13 18.70
C ASN A 353 3.17 24.47 17.22
N ILE A 354 4.24 25.14 16.78
CA ILE A 354 4.55 25.33 15.36
C ILE A 354 5.77 24.46 15.04
N ARG A 355 5.75 23.82 13.90
CA ARG A 355 6.87 23.06 13.38
C ARG A 355 7.09 23.39 11.91
N ALA A 356 8.36 23.50 11.52
CA ALA A 356 8.78 23.56 10.14
C ALA A 356 9.78 22.43 9.89
N GLY A 357 9.75 21.80 8.73
CA GLY A 357 10.60 20.69 8.38
C GLY A 357 11.03 20.70 6.93
N TYR A 358 12.19 20.14 6.69
CA TYR A 358 12.67 19.73 5.39
C TYR A 358 13.17 18.31 5.47
N ASN A 359 12.82 17.48 4.50
CA ASN A 359 13.42 16.18 4.33
C ASN A 359 13.60 15.83 2.85
N MET A 360 14.65 15.12 2.57
CA MET A 360 14.80 14.38 1.31
C MET A 360 14.45 12.92 1.56
N ARG A 361 13.78 12.30 0.60
CA ARG A 361 13.45 10.87 0.61
C ARG A 361 13.84 10.28 -0.74
N ILE A 362 14.21 9.01 -0.71
CA ILE A 362 14.47 8.26 -1.94
C ILE A 362 13.41 7.17 -2.09
N TRP A 363 13.00 6.96 -3.33
CA TRP A 363 12.18 5.83 -3.70
C TRP A 363 12.95 4.98 -4.70
N ARG A 364 13.21 3.74 -4.32
CA ARG A 364 13.91 2.78 -5.16
C ARG A 364 12.90 2.02 -5.99
N PRO A 365 13.14 1.86 -7.31
CA PRO A 365 12.25 1.03 -8.10
C PRO A 365 12.25 -0.39 -7.53
N GLY A 366 11.05 -0.89 -7.28
CA GLY A 366 10.84 -2.26 -6.84
C GLY A 366 10.93 -3.23 -8.02
N ILE A 367 10.87 -4.53 -7.72
CA ILE A 367 10.95 -5.56 -8.76
C ILE A 367 9.84 -5.43 -9.81
N TRP A 368 8.66 -4.94 -9.44
CA TRP A 368 7.54 -4.68 -10.35
C TRP A 368 7.86 -3.63 -11.43
N ASN A 369 8.71 -2.66 -11.07
CA ASN A 369 9.14 -1.63 -12.01
C ASN A 369 10.32 -2.08 -12.86
N LEU A 370 11.16 -2.97 -12.30
CA LEU A 370 12.43 -3.39 -12.91
C LEU A 370 12.31 -4.67 -13.74
N ASN A 371 11.31 -5.52 -13.46
CA ASN A 371 11.17 -6.82 -14.11
C ASN A 371 10.88 -6.68 -15.60
N PRO A 372 11.80 -7.04 -16.51
CA PRO A 372 11.57 -6.94 -17.95
C PRO A 372 10.68 -8.06 -18.49
N TYR A 373 10.00 -8.84 -17.62
CA TYR A 373 9.00 -9.80 -18.07
C TYR A 373 7.95 -9.12 -18.92
N PHE A 374 7.74 -9.65 -20.12
CA PHE A 374 6.75 -9.18 -21.06
C PHE A 374 5.40 -9.84 -20.73
N ASP A 375 4.51 -9.10 -20.08
CA ASP A 375 3.19 -9.58 -19.70
C ASP A 375 2.20 -9.29 -20.83
N ASP A 376 1.94 -10.29 -21.61
CA ASP A 376 1.01 -10.34 -22.74
C ASP A 376 -0.22 -11.24 -22.46
N GLN A 377 -0.52 -11.53 -21.20
CA GLN A 377 -1.71 -12.32 -20.81
C GLN A 377 -2.99 -11.70 -21.35
N ASN A 378 -3.04 -10.38 -21.45
CA ASN A 378 -4.03 -9.69 -22.25
C ASN A 378 -3.32 -9.08 -23.48
N PRO A 379 -3.53 -9.61 -24.69
CA PRO A 379 -2.82 -9.18 -25.89
C PRO A 379 -3.07 -7.72 -26.25
N MET A 380 -4.19 -7.14 -25.81
CA MET A 380 -4.52 -5.74 -26.04
C MET A 380 -4.01 -4.78 -24.97
N PHE A 381 -3.48 -5.29 -23.86
CA PHE A 381 -2.95 -4.52 -22.74
C PHE A 381 -1.65 -5.16 -22.24
N ILE A 382 -0.55 -4.83 -22.84
CA ILE A 382 0.76 -5.41 -22.58
C ILE A 382 1.52 -4.53 -21.58
N SER A 383 2.26 -5.16 -20.70
CA SER A 383 3.12 -4.43 -19.76
C SER A 383 4.49 -5.07 -19.60
N GLN A 384 5.50 -4.23 -19.35
CA GLN A 384 6.88 -4.65 -19.12
C GLN A 384 7.55 -3.67 -18.15
N GLY A 385 8.34 -4.17 -17.20
CA GLY A 385 9.18 -3.34 -16.35
C GLY A 385 10.41 -2.83 -17.09
N ASN A 386 11.12 -1.87 -16.47
CA ASN A 386 12.33 -1.28 -17.03
C ASN A 386 13.50 -1.47 -16.04
N PRO A 387 14.50 -2.31 -16.35
CA PRO A 387 15.65 -2.55 -15.47
C PRO A 387 16.60 -1.35 -15.35
N ASP A 388 16.52 -0.36 -16.23
CA ASP A 388 17.40 0.81 -16.26
C ASP A 388 16.96 1.95 -15.33
N LEU A 389 15.86 1.75 -14.59
CA LEU A 389 15.35 2.76 -13.67
C LEU A 389 16.33 3.10 -12.56
N LYS A 390 16.40 4.41 -12.26
CA LYS A 390 17.18 4.98 -11.16
C LYS A 390 16.28 5.32 -9.99
N SER A 391 16.86 5.39 -8.79
CA SER A 391 16.12 5.86 -7.61
C SER A 391 15.62 7.29 -7.80
N GLU A 392 14.36 7.50 -7.44
CA GLU A 392 13.73 8.81 -7.39
C GLU A 392 14.14 9.54 -6.11
N LYS A 393 14.42 10.84 -6.20
CA LYS A 393 14.73 11.72 -5.06
C LYS A 393 13.62 12.75 -4.90
N SER A 394 12.92 12.67 -3.78
CA SER A 394 11.83 13.60 -3.44
C SER A 394 12.23 14.51 -2.30
N HIS A 395 12.07 15.79 -2.51
CA HIS A 395 12.30 16.86 -1.53
C HIS A 395 10.96 17.33 -0.99
N ALA A 396 10.87 17.52 0.32
CA ALA A 396 9.65 18.00 0.94
C ALA A 396 9.93 19.06 2.02
N PHE A 397 9.14 20.11 1.97
CA PHE A 397 9.08 21.18 2.98
C PHE A 397 7.70 21.16 3.62
N ASP A 398 7.63 21.23 4.92
CA ASP A 398 6.38 21.30 5.64
C ASP A 398 6.40 22.35 6.76
N VAL A 399 5.25 22.99 6.96
CA VAL A 399 4.96 23.85 8.11
C VAL A 399 3.66 23.39 8.73
N ALA A 400 3.65 23.15 10.03
CA ALA A 400 2.49 22.67 10.74
C ALA A 400 2.24 23.48 12.01
N TYR A 401 0.97 23.81 12.25
CA TYR A 401 0.47 24.35 13.50
C TYR A 401 -0.42 23.33 14.18
N SER A 402 -0.21 23.13 15.47
CA SER A 402 -1.01 22.22 16.29
C SER A 402 -1.46 22.92 17.57
N SER A 403 -2.72 22.72 17.94
CA SER A 403 -3.25 23.13 19.24
C SER A 403 -4.03 21.99 19.86
N PHE A 404 -3.72 21.64 21.11
CA PHE A 404 -4.31 20.52 21.82
C PHE A 404 -4.91 20.96 23.14
N SER A 405 -6.20 20.74 23.30
CA SER A 405 -6.94 20.95 24.54
C SER A 405 -7.92 19.82 24.79
N ALA A 406 -8.47 19.71 25.97
CA ALA A 406 -9.49 18.71 26.29
C ALA A 406 -10.76 18.84 25.41
N LYS A 407 -11.09 20.08 25.00
CA LYS A 407 -12.30 20.38 24.23
C LYS A 407 -12.06 20.41 22.73
N PHE A 408 -10.88 20.86 22.29
CA PHE A 408 -10.62 21.16 20.89
C PHE A 408 -9.17 20.82 20.52
N ASN A 409 -9.01 19.98 19.51
CA ASN A 409 -7.70 19.63 18.97
C ASN A 409 -7.70 19.95 17.47
N VAL A 410 -6.72 20.74 17.05
CA VAL A 410 -6.54 21.09 15.64
C VAL A 410 -5.08 20.89 15.23
N ASN A 411 -4.90 20.41 14.03
CA ASN A 411 -3.61 20.41 13.34
C ASN A 411 -3.85 20.87 11.91
N VAL A 412 -3.09 21.88 11.49
CA VAL A 412 -3.08 22.39 10.11
C VAL A 412 -1.66 22.30 9.62
N SER A 413 -1.46 21.72 8.44
CA SER A 413 -0.13 21.63 7.83
C SER A 413 -0.16 21.97 6.35
N LEU A 414 0.79 22.77 5.93
CA LEU A 414 1.10 23.07 4.54
C LEU A 414 2.36 22.27 4.17
N ARG A 415 2.31 21.53 3.07
CA ARG A 415 3.44 20.78 2.55
C ARG A 415 3.64 21.07 1.08
N HIS A 416 4.88 21.32 0.70
CA HIS A 416 5.33 21.34 -0.68
C HIS A 416 6.35 20.25 -0.92
N SER A 417 6.15 19.42 -1.93
CA SER A 417 7.10 18.37 -2.31
C SER A 417 7.36 18.40 -3.82
N PHE A 418 8.58 18.05 -4.21
CA PHE A 418 8.95 17.94 -5.61
C PHE A 418 9.99 16.84 -5.83
N ASN A 419 9.98 16.27 -7.02
CA ASN A 419 11.05 15.49 -7.60
C ASN A 419 11.29 15.91 -9.06
N ASN A 420 12.45 15.57 -9.60
CA ASN A 420 12.84 15.93 -10.97
C ASN A 420 13.15 14.72 -11.84
N ASN A 421 13.10 13.50 -11.30
CA ASN A 421 13.27 12.24 -12.00
C ASN A 421 12.28 11.20 -11.50
N GLY A 422 11.00 11.58 -11.40
CA GLY A 422 9.93 10.70 -10.99
C GLY A 422 9.81 9.50 -11.92
N ILE A 423 9.61 8.33 -11.34
CA ILE A 423 9.29 7.11 -12.08
C ILE A 423 7.81 7.15 -12.44
N GLU A 424 7.55 7.26 -13.73
CA GLU A 424 6.18 7.34 -14.24
C GLU A 424 5.88 6.13 -15.13
N ARG A 425 4.65 5.63 -15.03
CA ARG A 425 4.13 4.65 -15.97
C ARG A 425 3.70 5.38 -17.23
N ILE A 426 4.17 4.89 -18.37
CA ILE A 426 3.83 5.41 -19.68
C ILE A 426 3.16 4.34 -20.47
N SER A 427 2.11 4.72 -21.18
CA SER A 427 1.41 3.86 -22.11
C SER A 427 1.44 4.47 -23.51
N ARG A 428 1.67 3.62 -24.51
CA ARG A 428 1.61 3.97 -25.93
C ARG A 428 0.91 2.89 -26.73
N LEU A 429 0.29 3.28 -27.81
CA LEU A 429 -0.35 2.37 -28.74
C LEU A 429 0.70 1.77 -29.68
N ILE A 430 0.58 0.49 -29.98
CA ILE A 430 1.35 -0.17 -31.05
C ILE A 430 0.64 0.11 -32.37
N THR A 431 1.32 0.81 -33.28
CA THR A 431 0.74 1.25 -34.57
C THR A 431 1.26 0.49 -35.79
N ALA A 432 2.38 -0.24 -35.64
CA ALA A 432 2.97 -1.03 -36.71
C ALA A 432 2.01 -2.15 -37.16
N GLU A 433 1.80 -2.29 -38.48
CA GLU A 433 0.87 -3.29 -39.06
C GLU A 433 1.25 -4.74 -38.71
N ASP A 434 2.54 -5.03 -38.69
CA ASP A 434 3.08 -6.36 -38.32
C ASP A 434 3.29 -6.52 -36.80
N GLY A 435 2.84 -5.54 -36.00
CA GLY A 435 3.15 -5.45 -34.58
C GLY A 435 4.56 -4.94 -34.30
N GLU A 436 4.96 -4.94 -33.02
CA GLU A 436 6.30 -4.51 -32.59
C GLU A 436 6.99 -5.65 -31.88
N ASP A 437 8.21 -5.98 -32.32
CA ASP A 437 9.04 -7.03 -31.74
C ASP A 437 9.89 -6.47 -30.59
N PHE A 438 9.66 -6.99 -29.38
CA PHE A 438 10.40 -6.66 -28.15
C PHE A 438 11.56 -7.63 -27.87
N GLY A 439 11.86 -8.52 -28.82
CA GLY A 439 12.91 -9.55 -28.70
C GLY A 439 12.42 -10.84 -28.03
N GLY A 440 13.17 -11.93 -28.21
CA GLY A 440 12.83 -13.21 -27.60
C GLY A 440 11.52 -13.86 -28.08
N GLY A 441 10.97 -13.41 -29.23
CA GLY A 441 9.68 -13.89 -29.74
C GLY A 441 8.47 -13.16 -29.15
N HIS A 442 8.67 -12.07 -28.40
CA HIS A 442 7.61 -11.26 -27.82
C HIS A 442 7.17 -10.16 -28.79
N ILE A 443 6.07 -10.40 -29.49
CA ILE A 443 5.48 -9.45 -30.44
C ILE A 443 4.23 -8.84 -29.82
N ALA A 444 4.20 -7.53 -29.69
CA ALA A 444 3.00 -6.78 -29.35
C ALA A 444 2.18 -6.55 -30.64
N PRO A 445 0.92 -7.04 -30.73
CA PRO A 445 0.13 -6.87 -31.94
C PRO A 445 -0.26 -5.39 -32.16
N GLN A 446 -0.55 -5.06 -33.41
CA GLN A 446 -1.14 -3.76 -33.75
C GLN A 446 -2.39 -3.50 -32.91
N GLY A 447 -2.60 -2.27 -32.49
CA GLY A 447 -3.71 -1.88 -31.63
C GLY A 447 -3.55 -2.24 -30.16
N ALA A 448 -2.50 -2.93 -29.75
CA ALA A 448 -2.20 -3.18 -28.33
C ALA A 448 -1.72 -1.92 -27.62
N LEU A 449 -2.11 -1.74 -26.36
CA LEU A 449 -1.59 -0.71 -25.49
C LEU A 449 -0.41 -1.25 -24.69
N TYR A 450 0.79 -0.83 -25.06
CA TYR A 450 2.02 -1.19 -24.35
C TYR A 450 2.30 -0.19 -23.22
N SER A 451 2.59 -0.68 -22.02
CA SER A 451 2.90 0.13 -20.85
C SER A 451 4.25 -0.26 -20.22
N THR A 452 5.05 0.73 -19.86
CA THR A 452 6.32 0.56 -19.15
C THR A 452 6.54 1.68 -18.14
N TYR A 453 7.71 1.69 -17.50
CA TYR A 453 8.12 2.71 -16.54
C TYR A 453 9.40 3.42 -17.01
N ASP A 454 9.51 4.70 -16.70
CA ASP A 454 10.74 5.47 -16.97
C ASP A 454 10.90 6.63 -15.97
N ASN A 455 12.15 7.08 -15.76
CA ASN A 455 12.51 8.23 -14.92
C ASN A 455 12.34 9.55 -15.68
N ILE A 456 11.13 9.94 -15.97
CA ILE A 456 10.80 11.07 -16.84
C ILE A 456 9.96 12.15 -16.18
N GLY A 457 9.48 11.90 -14.97
CA GLY A 457 8.55 12.80 -14.29
C GLY A 457 9.26 13.96 -13.59
N LYS A 458 8.74 15.16 -13.78
CA LYS A 458 8.98 16.31 -12.91
C LYS A 458 7.69 16.60 -12.16
N ASN A 459 7.63 16.20 -10.89
CA ASN A 459 6.41 16.26 -10.10
C ASN A 459 6.53 17.33 -9.03
N ARG A 460 5.49 18.14 -8.87
CA ARG A 460 5.34 19.13 -7.80
C ARG A 460 3.98 18.96 -7.16
N ASN A 461 3.95 18.92 -5.85
CA ASN A 461 2.72 18.79 -5.09
C ASN A 461 2.71 19.77 -3.92
N THR A 462 1.73 20.64 -3.89
CA THR A 462 1.50 21.59 -2.77
C THR A 462 0.16 21.29 -2.14
N GLY A 463 0.16 20.92 -0.86
CA GLY A 463 -1.06 20.48 -0.19
C GLY A 463 -1.24 21.08 1.20
N LEU A 464 -2.50 21.38 1.52
CA LEU A 464 -2.96 21.78 2.84
C LEU A 464 -3.70 20.59 3.47
N SER A 465 -3.35 20.24 4.71
CA SER A 465 -4.05 19.23 5.50
C SER A 465 -4.62 19.84 6.76
N LEU A 466 -5.84 19.43 7.10
CA LEU A 466 -6.55 19.84 8.31
C LEU A 466 -6.98 18.61 9.10
N TYR A 467 -6.64 18.57 10.36
CA TYR A 467 -7.23 17.65 11.33
C TYR A 467 -7.93 18.47 12.42
N LEU A 468 -9.18 18.12 12.68
CA LEU A 468 -10.00 18.74 13.72
C LEU A 468 -10.66 17.64 14.55
N ASN A 469 -10.60 17.75 15.86
CA ASN A 469 -11.40 16.95 16.78
C ASN A 469 -11.99 17.89 17.84
N TRP A 470 -13.31 17.97 17.90
CA TRP A 470 -14.06 18.84 18.78
C TRP A 470 -15.02 18.03 19.66
N ASN A 471 -14.78 18.08 20.97
CA ASN A 471 -15.71 17.59 21.97
C ASN A 471 -16.73 18.71 22.25
N ALA A 472 -17.76 18.81 21.40
CA ALA A 472 -18.78 19.86 21.45
C ALA A 472 -19.57 19.81 22.78
N SER A 473 -19.74 18.62 23.34
CA SER A 473 -20.25 18.36 24.67
C SER A 473 -19.63 17.08 25.24
N PRO A 474 -19.84 16.73 26.53
CA PRO A 474 -19.43 15.43 27.08
C PRO A 474 -20.03 14.24 26.34
N LYS A 475 -21.11 14.44 25.60
CA LYS A 475 -21.81 13.39 24.84
C LYS A 475 -21.59 13.46 23.33
N THR A 476 -21.03 14.56 22.81
CA THR A 476 -20.93 14.80 21.37
C THR A 476 -19.49 15.09 20.97
N ARG A 477 -18.98 14.28 20.08
CA ARG A 477 -17.67 14.44 19.45
C ARG A 477 -17.83 14.60 17.95
N ILE A 478 -17.16 15.59 17.38
CA ILE A 478 -17.09 15.85 15.94
C ILE A 478 -15.63 15.78 15.53
N TYR A 479 -15.34 15.09 14.45
CA TYR A 479 -14.00 15.02 13.91
C TYR A 479 -14.01 15.18 12.39
N VAL A 480 -12.99 15.86 11.89
CA VAL A 480 -12.77 16.08 10.45
C VAL A 480 -11.29 15.92 10.16
N ASN A 481 -10.99 15.22 9.10
CA ASN A 481 -9.66 15.12 8.52
C ASN A 481 -9.79 15.41 7.02
N GLY A 482 -9.11 16.42 6.53
CA GLY A 482 -9.19 16.85 5.14
C GLY A 482 -7.80 17.16 4.58
N ARG A 483 -7.64 16.90 3.30
CA ARG A 483 -6.46 17.30 2.54
C ARG A 483 -6.91 17.82 1.18
N GLY A 484 -6.39 18.98 0.79
CA GLY A 484 -6.45 19.48 -0.57
C GLY A 484 -5.05 19.71 -1.10
N SER A 485 -4.76 19.32 -2.32
CA SER A 485 -3.45 19.54 -2.93
C SER A 485 -3.56 19.87 -4.41
N TYR A 486 -2.67 20.73 -4.85
CA TYR A 486 -2.42 21.01 -6.24
C TYR A 486 -1.22 20.19 -6.69
N THR A 487 -1.43 19.39 -7.72
CA THR A 487 -0.42 18.53 -8.34
C THR A 487 -0.10 19.06 -9.73
N ASP A 488 1.17 19.15 -10.06
CA ASP A 488 1.70 19.52 -11.36
C ASP A 488 2.75 18.47 -11.77
N MET A 489 2.48 17.76 -12.86
CA MET A 489 3.28 16.66 -13.38
C MET A 489 3.69 16.96 -14.83
N LYS A 490 4.97 16.89 -15.11
CA LYS A 490 5.51 17.21 -16.43
C LYS A 490 6.57 16.19 -16.84
N SER A 491 6.54 15.80 -18.11
CA SER A 491 7.63 15.07 -18.78
C SER A 491 8.01 15.80 -20.05
N GLU A 492 9.19 16.41 -20.07
CA GLU A 492 9.71 17.07 -21.28
C GLU A 492 10.07 16.05 -22.35
N ALA A 493 10.57 14.88 -21.95
CA ALA A 493 10.96 13.81 -22.87
C ALA A 493 9.77 13.26 -23.68
N GLN A 494 8.56 13.26 -23.08
CA GLN A 494 7.34 12.76 -23.72
C GLN A 494 6.40 13.90 -24.21
N GLY A 495 6.78 15.16 -23.98
CA GLY A 495 5.92 16.30 -24.29
C GLY A 495 4.61 16.35 -23.47
N LEU A 496 4.58 15.68 -22.32
CA LEU A 496 3.39 15.55 -21.48
C LEU A 496 3.39 16.55 -20.33
N HIS A 497 2.23 17.15 -20.06
CA HIS A 497 2.01 18.03 -18.92
C HIS A 497 0.57 17.89 -18.43
N ASN A 498 0.40 17.50 -17.17
CA ASN A 498 -0.90 17.41 -16.54
C ASN A 498 -0.87 18.00 -15.14
N TYR A 499 -1.93 18.71 -14.75
CA TYR A 499 -2.02 19.38 -13.46
C TYR A 499 -3.47 19.48 -12.99
N GLY A 500 -3.64 19.73 -11.71
CA GLY A 500 -4.96 19.97 -11.16
C GLY A 500 -5.03 19.84 -9.65
N TRP A 501 -6.22 20.10 -9.13
CA TRP A 501 -6.55 19.93 -7.73
C TRP A 501 -7.01 18.52 -7.46
N ASN A 502 -6.53 17.96 -6.37
CA ASN A 502 -7.06 16.73 -5.79
C ASN A 502 -7.24 16.92 -4.29
N GLY A 503 -8.13 16.14 -3.71
CA GLY A 503 -8.40 16.25 -2.30
C GLY A 503 -9.12 15.02 -1.76
N SER A 504 -9.05 14.90 -0.45
CA SER A 504 -9.78 13.87 0.29
C SER A 504 -10.26 14.44 1.61
N PHE A 505 -11.40 13.96 2.07
CA PHE A 505 -11.89 14.28 3.40
C PHE A 505 -12.48 13.04 4.06
N TYR A 506 -12.39 13.02 5.37
CA TYR A 506 -13.05 12.04 6.23
C TYR A 506 -13.53 12.75 7.49
N GLY A 507 -14.77 12.50 7.89
CA GLY A 507 -15.31 13.11 9.09
C GLY A 507 -16.44 12.32 9.69
N GLY A 508 -16.83 12.70 10.90
CA GLY A 508 -17.96 12.07 11.54
C GLY A 508 -18.39 12.76 12.82
N ILE A 509 -19.56 12.35 13.26
CA ILE A 509 -20.20 12.78 14.50
C ILE A 509 -20.48 11.53 15.32
N GLN A 510 -20.07 11.55 16.57
CA GLN A 510 -20.44 10.55 17.57
C GLN A 510 -21.26 11.24 18.65
N HIS A 511 -22.45 10.69 18.91
CA HIS A 511 -23.34 11.20 19.96
C HIS A 511 -23.79 10.08 20.88
N THR A 512 -23.68 10.31 22.19
CA THR A 512 -24.14 9.35 23.20
C THR A 512 -25.57 9.72 23.61
N LEU A 513 -26.50 8.89 23.20
CA LEU A 513 -27.92 8.93 23.54
C LEU A 513 -28.19 8.36 24.96
N PRO A 514 -29.39 8.51 25.52
CA PRO A 514 -29.80 7.77 26.72
C PRO A 514 -29.55 6.26 26.62
N LEU A 515 -29.53 5.55 27.73
CA LEU A 515 -29.27 4.09 27.81
C LEU A 515 -27.87 3.67 27.29
N LYS A 516 -26.88 4.55 27.32
CA LYS A 516 -25.52 4.31 26.81
C LYS A 516 -25.45 3.93 25.31
N LEU A 517 -26.46 4.31 24.54
CA LEU A 517 -26.44 4.13 23.09
C LEU A 517 -25.51 5.16 22.44
N ARG A 518 -24.54 4.71 21.67
CA ARG A 518 -23.63 5.57 20.91
C ARG A 518 -23.98 5.51 19.43
N LEU A 519 -24.50 6.59 18.92
CA LEU A 519 -24.74 6.81 17.51
C LEU A 519 -23.49 7.41 16.86
N SER A 520 -23.05 6.84 15.75
CA SER A 520 -21.94 7.38 14.95
C SER A 520 -22.37 7.49 13.50
N LEU A 521 -22.21 8.70 12.97
CA LEU A 521 -22.32 9.00 11.54
C LEU A 521 -20.92 9.33 11.05
N ASN A 522 -20.50 8.72 9.98
CA ASN A 522 -19.21 9.00 9.35
C ASN A 522 -19.34 9.01 7.82
N GLY A 523 -18.48 9.77 7.20
CA GLY A 523 -18.43 9.83 5.75
C GLY A 523 -17.14 10.45 5.28
N GLY A 524 -16.87 10.24 4.02
CA GLY A 524 -15.68 10.77 3.40
C GLY A 524 -15.62 10.47 1.91
N GLY A 525 -14.54 10.91 1.30
CA GLY A 525 -14.30 10.66 -0.10
C GLY A 525 -13.02 11.32 -0.58
N SER A 526 -12.69 11.03 -1.82
CA SER A 526 -11.60 11.68 -2.54
C SER A 526 -12.07 12.10 -3.92
N THR A 527 -11.49 13.18 -4.41
CA THR A 527 -11.56 13.54 -5.83
C THR A 527 -10.66 12.60 -6.65
N PRO A 528 -10.81 12.53 -7.98
CA PRO A 528 -9.86 11.87 -8.85
C PRO A 528 -8.41 12.34 -8.60
N TYR A 529 -7.46 11.41 -8.62
CA TYR A 529 -6.05 11.75 -8.58
C TYR A 529 -5.52 12.09 -9.98
N ILE A 530 -4.50 12.95 -10.03
CA ILE A 530 -3.83 13.34 -11.28
C ILE A 530 -2.67 12.38 -11.54
N SER A 531 -2.56 11.90 -12.77
CA SER A 531 -1.41 11.16 -13.30
C SER A 531 -0.87 11.87 -14.54
N LEU A 532 0.33 11.55 -14.99
CA LEU A 532 0.96 12.22 -16.13
C LEU A 532 0.10 12.15 -17.41
N GLN A 533 -0.54 11.00 -17.68
CA GLN A 533 -1.37 10.76 -18.86
C GLN A 533 -2.88 10.81 -18.58
N GLY A 534 -3.34 11.34 -17.44
CA GLY A 534 -4.79 11.39 -17.22
C GLY A 534 -5.22 11.60 -15.78
N LYS A 535 -6.37 11.02 -15.45
CA LYS A 535 -6.99 11.11 -14.14
C LYS A 535 -7.44 9.74 -13.68
N GLY A 536 -7.12 9.40 -12.45
CA GLY A 536 -7.65 8.20 -11.81
C GLY A 536 -9.04 8.45 -11.20
N SER A 537 -9.45 7.53 -10.35
CA SER A 537 -10.78 7.54 -9.76
C SER A 537 -10.86 8.34 -8.46
N GLY A 538 -11.96 9.05 -8.28
CA GLY A 538 -12.44 9.51 -6.98
C GLY A 538 -13.46 8.52 -6.40
N TYR A 539 -13.75 8.64 -5.12
CA TYR A 539 -14.79 7.84 -4.46
C TYR A 539 -15.40 8.59 -3.28
N GLN A 540 -16.59 8.16 -2.86
CA GLN A 540 -17.26 8.62 -1.65
C GLN A 540 -17.80 7.43 -0.86
N TYR A 541 -17.91 7.59 0.44
CA TYR A 541 -18.50 6.60 1.33
C TYR A 541 -19.14 7.27 2.55
N TYR A 542 -20.13 6.61 3.10
CA TYR A 542 -20.78 7.03 4.34
C TYR A 542 -21.23 5.82 5.14
N GLY A 543 -21.34 5.99 6.44
CA GLY A 543 -21.73 4.93 7.34
C GLY A 543 -22.49 5.44 8.56
N LEU A 544 -23.36 4.59 9.05
CA LEU A 544 -24.10 4.75 10.29
C LEU A 544 -23.79 3.56 11.19
N SER A 545 -23.51 3.80 12.46
CA SER A 545 -23.43 2.72 13.43
C SER A 545 -24.09 3.08 14.75
N LEU A 546 -24.67 2.06 15.38
CA LEU A 546 -25.31 2.14 16.69
C LEU A 546 -24.64 1.10 17.60
N ASN A 547 -23.94 1.60 18.60
CA ASN A 547 -23.25 0.75 19.58
C ASN A 547 -23.89 0.87 20.94
N ARG A 548 -24.03 -0.26 21.64
CA ARG A 548 -24.45 -0.29 23.04
C ARG A 548 -23.58 -1.26 23.83
N SER A 549 -23.16 -0.80 25.00
CA SER A 549 -22.47 -1.65 25.98
C SER A 549 -23.44 -2.12 27.05
N PHE A 550 -23.27 -3.37 27.46
CA PHE A 550 -24.08 -4.08 28.45
C PHE A 550 -23.17 -4.70 29.52
N LEU A 551 -23.76 -5.18 30.57
CA LEU A 551 -23.11 -5.79 31.72
C LEU A 551 -22.27 -4.80 32.55
N LYS A 552 -21.84 -5.26 33.72
CA LYS A 552 -20.95 -4.49 34.58
C LYS A 552 -19.64 -4.22 33.86
N GLU A 553 -19.11 -3.00 33.98
CA GLU A 553 -17.86 -2.55 33.35
C GLU A 553 -17.87 -2.58 31.81
N ASP A 554 -19.08 -2.50 31.21
CA ASP A 554 -19.26 -2.49 29.75
C ASP A 554 -18.60 -3.71 29.05
N ARG A 555 -18.70 -4.90 29.68
CA ARG A 555 -18.03 -6.13 29.21
C ARG A 555 -18.58 -6.67 27.91
N LEU A 556 -19.85 -6.51 27.64
CA LEU A 556 -20.49 -6.92 26.39
C LEU A 556 -20.79 -5.67 25.56
N SER A 557 -20.35 -5.63 24.32
CA SER A 557 -20.66 -4.56 23.37
C SER A 557 -21.28 -5.14 22.11
N VAL A 558 -22.40 -4.57 21.71
CA VAL A 558 -23.11 -4.91 20.46
C VAL A 558 -23.09 -3.66 19.57
N ASN A 559 -22.67 -3.85 18.33
CA ASN A 559 -22.61 -2.79 17.33
C ASN A 559 -23.37 -3.23 16.08
N LEU A 560 -24.38 -2.45 15.71
CA LEU A 560 -25.08 -2.53 14.43
C LEU A 560 -24.50 -1.47 13.50
N TYR A 561 -24.27 -1.82 12.25
CA TYR A 561 -23.73 -0.86 11.28
C TYR A 561 -24.32 -1.05 9.90
N CYS A 562 -24.36 0.03 9.16
CA CYS A 562 -24.63 0.03 7.73
C CYS A 562 -23.73 1.06 7.03
N ASN A 563 -23.18 0.65 5.89
CA ASN A 563 -22.35 1.48 5.06
C ASN A 563 -22.96 1.57 3.66
N ASN A 564 -22.94 2.76 3.07
CA ASN A 564 -23.39 3.04 1.71
C ASN A 564 -24.76 2.44 1.39
N ILE A 565 -25.72 2.61 2.31
CA ILE A 565 -27.01 1.91 2.26
C ILE A 565 -27.80 2.21 0.97
N PHE A 566 -27.64 3.40 0.39
CA PHE A 566 -28.30 3.81 -0.85
C PHE A 566 -27.51 3.46 -2.11
N GLU A 567 -26.24 3.02 -1.99
CA GLU A 567 -25.35 2.67 -3.10
C GLU A 567 -25.01 1.18 -3.08
N LYS A 568 -25.64 0.40 -3.94
CA LYS A 568 -25.31 -1.04 -4.09
C LYS A 568 -23.90 -1.23 -4.63
N TYR A 569 -23.51 -0.41 -5.59
CA TYR A 569 -22.20 -0.43 -6.23
C TYR A 569 -21.53 0.93 -6.16
N ARG A 570 -20.20 0.93 -6.02
CA ARG A 570 -19.36 2.11 -6.17
C ARG A 570 -18.64 2.02 -7.50
N SER A 571 -18.68 3.12 -8.25
CA SER A 571 -17.98 3.22 -9.53
C SER A 571 -16.60 3.85 -9.36
N TYR A 572 -15.63 3.29 -10.05
CA TYR A 572 -14.27 3.80 -10.17
C TYR A 572 -13.99 4.04 -11.65
N ASN A 573 -13.78 5.30 -12.01
CA ASN A 573 -13.59 5.72 -13.38
C ASN A 573 -12.16 6.22 -13.58
N ASN A 574 -11.46 5.67 -14.57
CA ASN A 574 -10.13 6.11 -14.96
C ASN A 574 -10.16 6.63 -16.39
N HIS A 575 -9.33 7.60 -16.66
CA HIS A 575 -9.11 8.20 -17.96
C HIS A 575 -7.63 8.31 -18.23
N THR A 576 -7.17 7.78 -19.35
CA THR A 576 -5.78 7.84 -19.80
C THR A 576 -5.78 8.33 -21.25
N GLU A 577 -4.87 9.24 -21.56
CA GLU A 577 -4.72 9.84 -22.87
C GLU A 577 -3.26 9.84 -23.30
N GLY A 578 -3.00 9.44 -24.51
CA GLY A 578 -1.70 9.48 -25.17
C GLY A 578 -1.76 10.26 -26.48
N ALA A 579 -0.66 10.35 -27.19
CA ALA A 579 -0.59 11.07 -28.45
C ALA A 579 -1.55 10.49 -29.51
N ASN A 580 -1.77 9.18 -29.49
CA ASN A 580 -2.50 8.44 -30.52
C ASN A 580 -3.66 7.60 -29.98
N PHE A 581 -4.04 7.78 -28.71
CA PHE A 581 -5.18 7.07 -28.12
C PHE A 581 -5.85 7.83 -26.98
N VAL A 582 -7.09 7.50 -26.70
CA VAL A 582 -7.79 7.78 -25.43
C VAL A 582 -8.39 6.48 -24.89
N SER A 583 -8.24 6.25 -23.59
CA SER A 583 -8.80 5.08 -22.90
C SER A 583 -9.59 5.50 -21.68
N LYS A 584 -10.78 4.94 -21.52
CA LYS A 584 -11.67 5.15 -20.38
C LYS A 584 -12.06 3.81 -19.79
N SER A 585 -12.02 3.68 -18.48
CA SER A 585 -12.51 2.47 -17.80
C SER A 585 -13.42 2.83 -16.65
N SER A 586 -14.43 2.00 -16.42
CA SER A 586 -15.37 2.12 -15.30
C SER A 586 -15.51 0.77 -14.62
N SER A 587 -15.15 0.68 -13.36
CA SER A 587 -15.32 -0.53 -12.55
C SER A 587 -16.36 -0.29 -11.47
N LYS A 588 -17.31 -1.21 -11.32
CA LYS A 588 -18.41 -1.16 -10.35
C LYS A 588 -18.24 -2.28 -9.32
N TRP A 589 -17.88 -1.93 -8.10
CA TRP A 589 -17.70 -2.88 -7.01
C TRP A 589 -18.80 -2.78 -5.97
N PRO A 590 -19.23 -3.91 -5.36
CA PRO A 590 -20.21 -3.90 -4.27
C PRO A 590 -19.76 -2.97 -3.14
N SER A 591 -20.63 -2.05 -2.75
CA SER A 591 -20.33 -0.99 -1.79
C SER A 591 -21.19 -1.05 -0.54
N ARG A 592 -22.47 -1.44 -0.70
CA ARG A 592 -23.42 -1.52 0.41
C ARG A 592 -23.09 -2.67 1.34
N SER A 593 -22.93 -2.36 2.63
CA SER A 593 -22.81 -3.39 3.66
C SER A 593 -23.62 -3.03 4.91
N PHE A 594 -24.22 -4.05 5.53
CA PHE A 594 -24.88 -3.94 6.82
C PHE A 594 -24.60 -5.19 7.63
N GLY A 595 -24.44 -5.02 8.93
CA GLY A 595 -24.04 -6.12 9.78
C GLY A 595 -24.12 -5.84 11.26
N VAL A 596 -23.76 -6.85 12.02
CA VAL A 596 -23.67 -6.83 13.47
C VAL A 596 -22.31 -7.32 13.92
N SER A 597 -21.77 -6.70 14.95
CA SER A 597 -20.61 -7.23 15.66
C SER A 597 -20.87 -7.25 17.17
N VAL A 598 -20.43 -8.32 17.80
CA VAL A 598 -20.53 -8.55 19.24
C VAL A 598 -19.14 -8.75 19.79
N SER A 599 -18.79 -8.07 20.86
CA SER A 599 -17.53 -8.26 21.57
C SER A 599 -17.77 -8.47 23.06
N TYR A 600 -17.06 -9.45 23.63
CA TYR A 600 -17.13 -9.76 25.05
C TYR A 600 -15.74 -9.72 25.67
N ARG A 601 -15.59 -8.95 26.76
CA ARG A 601 -14.34 -8.76 27.48
C ARG A 601 -14.35 -9.46 28.83
N ILE A 602 -13.29 -10.20 29.12
CA ILE A 602 -13.03 -10.88 30.38
C ILE A 602 -11.80 -10.24 31.03
N GLY A 603 -11.82 -10.13 32.35
CA GLY A 603 -10.71 -9.58 33.12
C GLY A 603 -10.59 -8.06 33.01
N GLU A 604 -9.71 -7.50 33.81
CA GLU A 604 -9.38 -6.09 33.82
C GLU A 604 -7.86 -5.93 33.98
N LEU A 605 -7.23 -5.26 33.04
CA LEU A 605 -5.82 -4.90 33.12
C LEU A 605 -5.73 -3.42 33.53
N LYS A 606 -5.37 -3.16 34.77
CA LYS A 606 -5.13 -1.79 35.29
C LYS A 606 -3.68 -1.32 35.08
N ALA A 607 -2.97 -1.94 34.16
CA ALA A 607 -1.54 -1.69 33.93
C ALA A 607 -1.30 -1.02 32.59
N SER A 608 -0.30 -0.14 32.56
CA SER A 608 0.32 0.30 31.32
C SER A 608 1.52 -0.60 31.00
N VAL A 609 1.66 -0.94 29.72
CA VAL A 609 2.68 -1.88 29.23
C VAL A 609 3.90 -1.11 28.76
N LYS A 610 5.10 -1.48 29.24
CA LYS A 610 6.35 -1.00 28.66
C LYS A 610 6.68 -1.82 27.43
N LYS A 611 6.96 -1.16 26.32
CA LYS A 611 7.47 -1.75 25.09
C LYS A 611 8.81 -1.11 24.76
N ALA A 612 9.75 -1.90 24.26
CA ALA A 612 10.97 -1.35 23.70
C ALA A 612 10.59 -0.36 22.57
N ALA A 613 11.29 0.76 22.49
CA ALA A 613 11.16 1.65 21.34
C ALA A 613 11.58 0.87 20.10
N ARG A 614 10.60 0.49 19.27
CA ARG A 614 10.89 -0.19 18.00
C ARG A 614 11.69 0.75 17.13
N SER A 615 12.88 0.33 16.77
CA SER A 615 13.76 1.10 15.89
C SER A 615 13.58 0.71 14.44
N ILE A 616 13.12 -0.50 14.15
CA ILE A 616 12.91 -0.96 12.78
C ILE A 616 11.47 -0.70 12.36
N SER A 617 11.30 0.28 11.46
CA SER A 617 10.12 0.44 10.62
C SER A 617 10.58 0.28 9.17
N ASN A 618 10.25 -0.84 8.56
CA ASN A 618 10.40 -1.02 7.12
C ASN A 618 8.99 -0.86 6.55
N ASP A 619 8.74 0.24 5.85
CA ASP A 619 7.49 0.52 5.12
C ASP A 619 7.63 0.10 3.66
#